data_f0e748eb8c0767d27d73f7fff963f47f
#
_entry.id   f0e748eb8c0767d27d73f7fff963f47f
#
_cell.length_a   1.000
_cell.length_b   1.000
_cell.length_c   1.000
_cell.angle_alpha   90.00
_cell.angle_beta   90.00
_cell.angle_gamma   90.00
#
_symmetry.space_group_name_H-M   'P 1'
#
loop_
_entity.id
_entity.type
_entity.pdbx_description
1 polymer ?
#
loop_
_entity_poly.entity_id
_entity_poly.type
_entity_poly.pdbx_seq_one_letter_code
_entity_poly.pdbx_strand_id
1 'polypeptide(L)'
;MRPLTFIRITLCWLALLPGLSLGQQSETFGPFELYYSVVNTTFLDPKIAANYGITRGEKRAILNLAVRENITNGSAGRAMVLKGRTWDLIQNQTLEFTEIREGEAIYYIAEFPFINEEWRFFEIDFRPAGADQTYTFQFKRQLYIN
;
A
#
# COMPACT_ATOMS: atom_id res chain seq x y z
N MET A 1 -44.78 19.71 -5.10
CA MET A 1 -44.06 18.48 -4.77
C MET A 1 -42.64 18.59 -5.30
N ARG A 2 -41.67 18.69 -4.42
CA ARG A 2 -40.24 18.71 -4.79
C ARG A 2 -39.68 17.30 -4.66
N PRO A 3 -38.98 16.74 -5.66
CA PRO A 3 -38.34 15.47 -5.50
C PRO A 3 -37.08 15.63 -4.60
N LEU A 4 -37.03 14.83 -3.55
CA LEU A 4 -35.87 14.67 -2.69
C LEU A 4 -34.76 14.01 -3.50
N THR A 5 -33.73 14.77 -3.79
CA THR A 5 -32.49 14.25 -4.40
C THR A 5 -31.73 13.47 -3.34
N PHE A 6 -31.73 12.14 -3.44
CA PHE A 6 -30.87 11.30 -2.63
C PHE A 6 -29.43 11.48 -3.09
N ILE A 7 -28.66 12.21 -2.31
CA ILE A 7 -27.22 12.27 -2.44
C ILE A 7 -26.70 10.92 -1.96
N ARG A 8 -26.28 10.09 -2.91
CA ARG A 8 -25.51 8.87 -2.63
C ARG A 8 -24.12 9.29 -2.14
N ILE A 9 -23.96 9.36 -0.83
CA ILE A 9 -22.65 9.46 -0.20
C ILE A 9 -22.04 8.07 -0.30
N THR A 10 -21.25 7.86 -1.34
CA THR A 10 -20.35 6.68 -1.40
C THR A 10 -19.19 6.97 -0.46
N LEU A 11 -19.35 6.50 0.77
CA LEU A 11 -18.38 6.67 1.85
C LEU A 11 -17.16 5.81 1.54
N CYS A 12 -16.03 6.49 1.32
CA CYS A 12 -14.70 5.91 1.16
C CYS A 12 -14.30 5.19 2.47
N TRP A 13 -14.51 3.88 2.54
CA TRP A 13 -14.43 3.08 3.78
C TRP A 13 -13.00 2.69 4.19
N LEU A 14 -11.98 3.10 3.42
CA LEU A 14 -10.58 2.79 3.77
C LEU A 14 -9.91 3.85 4.67
N ALA A 15 -10.62 4.95 5.00
CA ALA A 15 -10.06 6.08 5.76
C ALA A 15 -10.42 6.09 7.25
N LEU A 16 -11.18 5.11 7.75
CA LEU A 16 -11.67 5.10 9.14
C LEU A 16 -11.25 3.84 9.89
N LEU A 17 -9.93 3.68 10.11
CA LEU A 17 -9.44 2.96 11.28
C LEU A 17 -9.08 4.00 12.35
N PRO A 18 -9.95 4.28 13.33
CA PRO A 18 -9.58 5.13 14.44
C PRO A 18 -8.62 4.36 15.36
N GLY A 19 -7.40 4.79 15.44
CA GLY A 19 -6.55 4.45 16.57
C GLY A 19 -5.23 3.74 16.34
N LEU A 20 -4.78 3.51 15.12
CA LEU A 20 -3.41 3.10 14.89
C LEU A 20 -2.76 4.07 13.92
N SER A 21 -2.22 5.13 14.46
CA SER A 21 -1.26 6.01 13.80
C SER A 21 0.06 5.27 13.58
N LEU A 22 0.02 4.15 12.89
CA LEU A 22 1.17 3.64 12.15
C LEU A 22 1.18 4.49 10.87
N GLY A 23 1.75 5.69 11.00
CA GLY A 23 1.67 6.72 9.99
C GLY A 23 1.97 6.18 8.61
N GLN A 24 1.02 6.37 7.69
CA GLN A 24 1.31 6.34 6.27
C GLN A 24 2.51 7.26 6.05
N GLN A 25 3.60 6.69 5.57
CA GLN A 25 4.81 7.43 5.28
C GLN A 25 4.83 7.77 3.80
N SER A 26 5.48 8.86 3.44
CA SER A 26 5.67 9.23 2.04
C SER A 26 7.08 9.68 1.77
N GLU A 27 7.50 9.53 0.51
CA GLU A 27 8.78 10.01 -0.01
C GLU A 27 8.59 10.55 -1.42
N THR A 28 9.28 11.65 -1.73
CA THR A 28 9.14 12.36 -3.00
C THR A 28 10.23 11.95 -3.99
N PHE A 29 9.82 11.66 -5.22
CA PHE A 29 10.68 11.28 -6.34
C PHE A 29 10.31 12.12 -7.57
N GLY A 30 11.00 13.24 -7.77
CA GLY A 30 10.66 14.17 -8.85
C GLY A 30 9.22 14.68 -8.71
N PRO A 31 8.35 14.51 -9.74
CA PRO A 31 6.94 14.91 -9.66
C PRO A 31 6.06 13.91 -8.93
N PHE A 32 6.62 12.79 -8.44
CA PHE A 32 5.88 11.71 -7.81
C PHE A 32 6.07 11.70 -6.30
N GLU A 33 5.01 11.38 -5.59
CA GLU A 33 5.02 11.10 -4.16
C GLU A 33 4.59 9.65 -3.93
N LEU A 34 5.49 8.86 -3.35
CA LEU A 34 5.26 7.47 -2.99
C LEU A 34 4.79 7.40 -1.54
N TYR A 35 3.58 6.92 -1.33
CA TYR A 35 3.02 6.59 -0.03
C TYR A 35 3.20 5.10 0.25
N TYR A 36 3.60 4.75 1.46
CA TYR A 36 3.78 3.36 1.83
C TYR A 36 3.39 3.08 3.27
N SER A 37 2.92 1.88 3.50
CA SER A 37 2.63 1.37 4.85
C SER A 37 2.82 -0.14 4.91
N VAL A 38 3.20 -0.63 6.09
CA VAL A 38 3.25 -2.05 6.40
C VAL A 38 2.23 -2.33 7.48
N VAL A 39 1.33 -3.27 7.22
CA VAL A 39 0.19 -3.59 8.10
C VAL A 39 0.14 -5.10 8.32
N ASN A 40 0.03 -5.52 9.60
CA ASN A 40 -0.23 -6.92 9.92
C ASN A 40 -1.60 -7.33 9.37
N THR A 41 -1.68 -8.49 8.75
CA THR A 41 -2.93 -8.95 8.11
C THR A 41 -4.05 -9.21 9.11
N THR A 42 -3.74 -9.38 10.39
CA THR A 42 -4.73 -9.51 11.48
C THR A 42 -5.56 -8.25 11.69
N PHE A 43 -5.06 -7.07 11.32
CA PHE A 43 -5.81 -5.82 11.39
C PHE A 43 -6.79 -5.60 10.24
N LEU A 44 -6.70 -6.39 9.19
CA LEU A 44 -7.64 -6.30 8.08
C LEU A 44 -8.98 -6.93 8.44
N ASP A 45 -10.07 -6.28 8.05
CA ASP A 45 -11.39 -6.91 8.10
C ASP A 45 -11.37 -8.21 7.29
N PRO A 46 -11.94 -9.32 7.81
CA PRO A 46 -11.95 -10.60 7.11
C PRO A 46 -12.57 -10.56 5.71
N LYS A 47 -13.60 -9.73 5.51
CA LYS A 47 -14.25 -9.56 4.19
C LYS A 47 -13.36 -8.82 3.21
N ILE A 48 -12.65 -7.78 3.70
CA ILE A 48 -11.69 -7.02 2.89
C ILE A 48 -10.54 -7.93 2.48
N ALA A 49 -9.95 -8.67 3.41
CA ALA A 49 -8.90 -9.63 3.11
C ALA A 49 -9.35 -10.67 2.08
N ALA A 50 -10.54 -11.24 2.23
CA ALA A 50 -11.09 -12.21 1.27
C ALA A 50 -11.30 -11.59 -0.12
N ASN A 51 -11.83 -10.37 -0.21
CA ASN A 51 -12.07 -9.68 -1.48
C ASN A 51 -10.79 -9.44 -2.29
N TYR A 52 -9.67 -9.24 -1.62
CA TYR A 52 -8.37 -9.00 -2.25
C TYR A 52 -7.46 -10.23 -2.27
N GLY A 53 -7.96 -11.39 -1.86
CA GLY A 53 -7.20 -12.64 -1.83
C GLY A 53 -6.06 -12.64 -0.81
N ILE A 54 -6.18 -11.84 0.26
CA ILE A 54 -5.17 -11.72 1.31
C ILE A 54 -5.39 -12.79 2.37
N THR A 55 -4.35 -13.56 2.69
CA THR A 55 -4.40 -14.54 3.78
C THR A 55 -4.09 -13.88 5.11
N ARG A 56 -5.06 -13.85 6.02
CA ARG A 56 -4.86 -13.34 7.39
C ARG A 56 -4.08 -14.34 8.23
N GLY A 57 -3.14 -13.84 9.02
CA GLY A 57 -2.37 -14.65 9.96
C GLY A 57 -1.48 -13.79 10.85
N GLU A 58 -1.19 -14.26 12.07
CA GLU A 58 -0.40 -13.52 13.07
C GLU A 58 1.02 -13.17 12.60
N LYS A 59 1.59 -14.00 11.72
CA LYS A 59 2.95 -13.84 11.18
C LYS A 59 2.94 -13.40 9.71
N ARG A 60 1.90 -12.70 9.30
CA ARG A 60 1.74 -12.20 7.93
C ARG A 60 1.44 -10.72 7.93
N ALA A 61 2.08 -10.01 7.04
CA ALA A 61 1.89 -8.58 6.81
C ALA A 61 1.70 -8.29 5.33
N ILE A 62 1.19 -7.12 5.03
CA ILE A 62 1.14 -6.56 3.69
C ILE A 62 1.98 -5.29 3.63
N LEU A 63 2.66 -5.11 2.51
CA LEU A 63 3.17 -3.81 2.06
C LEU A 63 2.13 -3.20 1.14
N ASN A 64 1.65 -2.02 1.49
CA ASN A 64 0.75 -1.22 0.66
C ASN A 64 1.50 -0.02 0.10
N LEU A 65 1.42 0.18 -1.20
CA LEU A 65 2.04 1.29 -1.92
C LEU A 65 0.98 2.05 -2.71
N ALA A 66 1.13 3.38 -2.77
CA ALA A 66 0.39 4.22 -3.69
C ALA A 66 1.31 5.33 -4.20
N VAL A 67 1.28 5.62 -5.50
CA VAL A 67 2.05 6.72 -6.08
C VAL A 67 1.08 7.75 -6.64
N ARG A 68 1.32 9.00 -6.28
CA ARG A 68 0.58 10.14 -6.81
C ARG A 68 1.53 11.04 -7.60
N GLU A 69 1.06 11.53 -8.72
CA GLU A 69 1.76 12.51 -9.51
C GLU A 69 1.22 13.90 -9.21
N ASN A 70 2.11 14.85 -8.94
CA ASN A 70 1.75 16.25 -8.79
C ASN A 70 1.41 16.83 -10.16
N ILE A 71 0.19 17.32 -10.30
CA ILE A 71 -0.35 17.97 -11.52
C ILE A 71 -0.72 19.42 -11.21
N THR A 72 -1.02 20.20 -12.24
CA THR A 72 -1.21 21.67 -12.14
C THR A 72 -2.22 22.10 -11.07
N ASN A 73 -3.26 21.34 -10.81
CA ASN A 73 -4.31 21.66 -9.81
C ASN A 73 -4.53 20.52 -8.81
N GLY A 74 -3.45 19.98 -8.24
CA GLY A 74 -3.55 18.93 -7.22
C GLY A 74 -2.63 17.74 -7.50
N SER A 75 -3.12 16.54 -7.21
CA SER A 75 -2.40 15.30 -7.46
C SER A 75 -3.35 14.21 -7.94
N ALA A 76 -2.84 13.27 -8.74
CA ALA A 76 -3.59 12.13 -9.24
C ALA A 76 -2.85 10.82 -8.96
N GLY A 77 -3.59 9.75 -8.70
CA GLY A 77 -3.03 8.40 -8.63
C GLY A 77 -2.38 8.02 -9.95
N ARG A 78 -1.20 7.41 -9.88
CA ARG A 78 -0.45 6.99 -11.05
C ARG A 78 -0.24 5.50 -11.06
N ALA A 79 -0.53 4.86 -12.21
CA ALA A 79 -0.20 3.45 -12.41
C ALA A 79 1.31 3.24 -12.52
N MET A 80 1.82 2.15 -11.93
CA MET A 80 3.24 1.83 -11.83
C MET A 80 3.54 0.45 -12.37
N VAL A 81 4.73 0.30 -12.93
CA VAL A 81 5.39 -0.99 -13.07
C VAL A 81 6.30 -1.17 -11.86
N LEU A 82 6.05 -2.21 -11.08
CA LEU A 82 6.70 -2.47 -9.80
C LEU A 82 7.52 -3.73 -9.82
N LYS A 83 8.68 -3.67 -9.17
CA LYS A 83 9.49 -4.83 -8.83
C LYS A 83 10.01 -4.62 -7.41
N GLY A 84 9.81 -5.58 -6.54
CA GLY A 84 10.19 -5.43 -5.14
C GLY A 84 10.68 -6.71 -4.52
N ARG A 85 11.46 -6.53 -3.45
CA ARG A 85 11.92 -7.60 -2.58
C ARG A 85 11.93 -7.17 -1.13
N THR A 86 11.80 -8.13 -0.26
CA THR A 86 11.97 -7.94 1.18
C THR A 86 12.89 -9.03 1.73
N TRP A 87 13.71 -8.69 2.71
CA TRP A 87 14.65 -9.63 3.32
C TRP A 87 14.89 -9.33 4.80
N ASP A 88 15.37 -10.30 5.48
CA ASP A 88 15.94 -10.25 6.82
C ASP A 88 17.36 -10.87 6.80
N LEU A 89 17.88 -11.27 7.96
CA LEU A 89 19.19 -11.91 8.07
C LEU A 89 19.23 -13.33 7.51
N ILE A 90 18.08 -13.96 7.29
CA ILE A 90 17.96 -15.40 6.95
C ILE A 90 17.28 -15.59 5.60
N GLN A 91 16.25 -14.80 5.30
CA GLN A 91 15.37 -15.01 4.16
C GLN A 91 15.35 -13.82 3.21
N ASN A 92 15.22 -14.11 1.92
CA ASN A 92 14.97 -13.13 0.87
C ASN A 92 13.74 -13.56 0.09
N GLN A 93 12.81 -12.64 -0.14
CA GLN A 93 11.56 -12.91 -0.83
C GLN A 93 11.28 -11.82 -1.86
N THR A 94 10.89 -12.24 -3.07
CA THR A 94 10.31 -11.36 -4.07
C THR A 94 8.90 -10.97 -3.63
N LEU A 95 8.57 -9.69 -3.78
CA LEU A 95 7.23 -9.16 -3.52
C LEU A 95 6.39 -9.23 -4.80
N GLU A 96 5.28 -9.94 -4.72
CA GLU A 96 4.29 -10.02 -5.80
C GLU A 96 3.19 -9.00 -5.53
N PHE A 97 3.13 -7.95 -6.36
CA PHE A 97 2.17 -6.87 -6.18
C PHE A 97 0.87 -7.13 -6.93
N THR A 98 -0.24 -6.92 -6.24
CA THR A 98 -1.59 -6.87 -6.81
C THR A 98 -2.05 -5.43 -6.89
N GLU A 99 -2.46 -4.98 -8.08
CA GLU A 99 -3.03 -3.66 -8.28
C GLU A 99 -4.50 -3.64 -7.85
N ILE A 100 -4.86 -2.65 -7.06
CA ILE A 100 -6.23 -2.41 -6.59
C ILE A 100 -6.62 -1.00 -6.99
N ARG A 101 -7.75 -0.86 -7.67
CA ARG A 101 -8.31 0.43 -8.07
C ARG A 101 -9.60 0.69 -7.32
N GLU A 102 -9.65 1.85 -6.63
CA GLU A 102 -10.82 2.35 -5.93
C GLU A 102 -11.06 3.81 -6.35
N GLY A 103 -12.05 4.02 -7.23
CA GLY A 103 -12.26 5.33 -7.84
C GLY A 103 -11.02 5.77 -8.62
N GLU A 104 -10.44 6.92 -8.27
CA GLU A 104 -9.20 7.46 -8.85
C GLU A 104 -7.94 6.99 -8.12
N ALA A 105 -8.07 6.31 -6.99
CA ALA A 105 -6.94 5.79 -6.24
C ALA A 105 -6.45 4.46 -6.81
N ILE A 106 -5.14 4.30 -6.87
CA ILE A 106 -4.47 3.07 -7.31
C ILE A 106 -3.52 2.64 -6.22
N TYR A 107 -3.75 1.42 -5.69
CA TYR A 107 -2.93 0.80 -4.66
C TYR A 107 -2.26 -0.44 -5.18
N TYR A 108 -1.10 -0.76 -4.62
CA TYR A 108 -0.37 -1.99 -4.88
C TYR A 108 -0.10 -2.69 -3.57
N ILE A 109 -0.56 -3.93 -3.44
CA ILE A 109 -0.45 -4.70 -2.20
C ILE A 109 0.39 -5.95 -2.46
N ALA A 110 1.36 -6.20 -1.59
CA ALA A 110 2.13 -7.44 -1.58
C ALA A 110 2.14 -8.04 -0.17
N GLU A 111 1.86 -9.34 -0.08
CA GLU A 111 1.91 -10.09 1.16
C GLU A 111 3.31 -10.66 1.41
N PHE A 112 3.70 -10.73 2.67
CA PHE A 112 4.91 -11.43 3.09
C PHE A 112 4.79 -11.97 4.52
N PRO A 113 5.45 -13.09 4.84
CA PRO A 113 5.59 -13.59 6.19
C PRO A 113 6.66 -12.82 6.96
N PHE A 114 6.55 -12.78 8.28
CA PHE A 114 7.58 -12.20 9.14
C PHE A 114 7.73 -12.98 10.45
N ILE A 115 8.85 -12.73 11.15
CA ILE A 115 9.13 -13.25 12.48
C ILE A 115 8.96 -12.12 13.50
N ASN A 116 8.45 -12.43 14.69
CA ASN A 116 8.24 -11.44 15.74
C ASN A 116 9.55 -10.70 16.10
N GLU A 117 9.45 -9.38 16.29
CA GLU A 117 10.56 -8.49 16.65
C GLU A 117 11.67 -8.36 15.61
N GLU A 118 11.44 -8.88 14.41
CA GLU A 118 12.41 -8.88 13.32
C GLU A 118 12.49 -7.52 12.62
N TRP A 119 13.72 -7.12 12.27
CA TRP A 119 13.97 -6.05 11.31
C TRP A 119 13.87 -6.60 9.90
N ARG A 120 12.94 -6.04 9.14
CA ARG A 120 12.74 -6.39 7.75
C ARG A 120 13.10 -5.22 6.85
N PHE A 121 13.85 -5.52 5.80
CA PHE A 121 14.31 -4.56 4.80
C PHE A 121 13.46 -4.70 3.55
N PHE A 122 13.25 -3.58 2.86
CA PHE A 122 12.45 -3.50 1.65
C PHE A 122 13.19 -2.70 0.60
N GLU A 123 13.14 -3.16 -0.64
CA GLU A 123 13.62 -2.45 -1.82
C GLU A 123 12.57 -2.57 -2.91
N ILE A 124 12.13 -1.44 -3.42
CA ILE A 124 11.10 -1.36 -4.45
C ILE A 124 11.62 -0.48 -5.58
N ASP A 125 11.69 -1.06 -6.77
CA ASP A 125 11.86 -0.31 -8.01
C ASP A 125 10.47 0.00 -8.57
N PHE A 126 10.19 1.26 -8.84
CA PHE A 126 8.94 1.68 -9.45
C PHE A 126 9.18 2.59 -10.64
N ARG A 127 8.42 2.37 -11.68
CA ARG A 127 8.42 3.16 -12.90
C ARG A 127 6.99 3.54 -13.24
N PRO A 128 6.68 4.84 -13.38
CA PRO A 128 5.36 5.26 -13.85
C PRO A 128 5.04 4.62 -15.21
N ALA A 129 3.81 4.13 -15.38
CA ALA A 129 3.39 3.54 -16.64
C ALA A 129 3.55 4.54 -17.79
N GLY A 130 4.23 4.13 -18.85
CA GLY A 130 4.55 4.96 -20.01
C GLY A 130 5.76 5.90 -19.84
N ALA A 131 6.40 5.93 -18.67
CA ALA A 131 7.65 6.68 -18.44
C ALA A 131 8.88 5.78 -18.56
N ASP A 132 10.05 6.38 -18.85
CA ASP A 132 11.30 5.65 -19.00
C ASP A 132 12.10 5.53 -17.71
N GLN A 133 11.89 6.46 -16.78
CA GLN A 133 12.67 6.52 -15.54
C GLN A 133 12.13 5.56 -14.49
N THR A 134 13.03 4.76 -13.92
CA THR A 134 12.79 3.92 -12.75
C THR A 134 13.39 4.59 -11.52
N TYR A 135 12.62 4.60 -10.45
CA TYR A 135 13.06 5.07 -9.13
C TYR A 135 13.23 3.87 -8.21
N THR A 136 14.21 3.93 -7.32
CA THR A 136 14.43 2.92 -6.30
C THR A 136 14.14 3.50 -4.92
N PHE A 137 13.33 2.80 -4.16
CA PHE A 137 12.93 3.16 -2.82
C PHE A 137 13.34 2.05 -1.84
N GLN A 138 13.96 2.42 -0.72
CA GLN A 138 14.41 1.48 0.29
C GLN A 138 13.98 1.95 1.68
N PHE A 139 13.52 1.04 2.50
CA PHE A 139 13.25 1.30 3.91
C PHE A 139 13.39 0.02 4.74
N LYS A 140 13.38 0.18 6.06
CA LYS A 140 13.34 -0.94 7.01
C LYS A 140 12.24 -0.75 8.02
N ARG A 141 11.69 -1.83 8.52
CA ARG A 141 10.64 -1.83 9.55
C ARG A 141 10.86 -2.98 10.53
N GLN A 142 10.70 -2.70 11.81
CA GLN A 142 10.59 -3.77 12.81
C GLN A 142 9.14 -4.20 12.91
N LEU A 143 8.89 -5.50 12.91
CA LEU A 143 7.56 -6.11 12.89
C LEU A 143 7.29 -6.88 14.17
N TYR A 144 6.07 -6.76 14.66
CA TYR A 144 5.63 -7.39 15.91
C TYR A 144 4.35 -8.18 15.65
N ILE A 145 4.25 -9.35 16.28
CA ILE A 145 2.99 -10.09 16.37
C ILE A 145 2.07 -9.36 17.36
N ASN A 146 0.79 -9.22 17.01
CA ASN A 146 -0.24 -8.60 17.85
C ASN A 146 -1.15 -9.66 18.44
#